data_7f014123a1652215d8f5a6591b1d41ae
#
_entry.id   7f014123a1652215d8f5a6591b1d41ae
#
_cell.length_a   1.000
_cell.length_b   1.000
_cell.length_c   1.000
_cell.angle_alpha   90.00
_cell.angle_beta   90.00
_cell.angle_gamma   90.00
#
_symmetry.space_group_name_H-M   'P 1'
#
loop_
_entity.id
_entity.type
_entity.pdbx_description
1 polymer ?
#
loop_
_entity_poly.entity_id
_entity_poly.type
_entity_poly.pdbx_seq_one_letter_code
_entity_poly.pdbx_strand_id
1 'polypeptide(L)'
;MKKILSIGGSDTSGGGGIEADIKTFERYDEFNVVAIENIVTMNPNNWQVAQYPMPTEIFSAQLQTTLSIALAGIKVGMISDINNFNILIDYLETANFGWLLVDPVMATKLTIDHDKTIDLTTYKKKLLSKADIVTPNVLEAALLTDVQSINNVSEMKEAAKKIYDYGVKNVVIKSGNRFADGLATDLLYDGTNFEVFQNEIIKTDYNHGAGCTFSAAILANMVKNNAISASVKEAKEFTFQAVANAIQLNQFVGHVWQGDNHYETT
;
A
#
# COMPACT_ATOMS: atom_id res chain seq x y z
N MET A 1 -11.71 18.14 7.04
CA MET A 1 -10.91 17.49 5.97
C MET A 1 -9.45 17.54 6.37
N LYS A 2 -8.81 16.40 6.55
CA LYS A 2 -7.36 16.30 6.80
C LYS A 2 -6.64 16.29 5.47
N LYS A 3 -5.32 16.54 5.50
CA LYS A 3 -4.46 16.45 4.29
C LYS A 3 -3.53 15.27 4.44
N ILE A 4 -3.49 14.41 3.44
CA ILE A 4 -2.69 13.18 3.44
C ILE A 4 -1.79 13.22 2.20
N LEU A 5 -0.52 12.86 2.36
CA LEU A 5 0.41 12.76 1.25
C LEU A 5 0.54 11.29 0.81
N SER A 6 0.33 11.03 -0.48
CA SER A 6 0.70 9.78 -1.13
C SER A 6 2.03 9.93 -1.84
N ILE A 7 2.96 9.03 -1.55
CA ILE A 7 4.27 8.93 -2.22
C ILE A 7 4.36 7.54 -2.86
N GLY A 8 4.57 7.48 -4.17
CA GLY A 8 4.66 6.18 -4.86
C GLY A 8 4.59 6.27 -6.37
N GLY A 9 4.25 5.17 -7.00
CA GLY A 9 4.07 5.09 -8.45
C GLY A 9 2.71 5.59 -8.90
N SER A 10 2.69 6.31 -10.02
CA SER A 10 1.47 6.64 -10.76
C SER A 10 1.20 5.53 -11.76
N ASP A 11 0.06 4.88 -11.64
CA ASP A 11 -0.40 3.79 -12.51
C ASP A 11 -1.25 4.35 -13.65
N THR A 12 -0.72 4.33 -14.88
CA THR A 12 -1.44 4.86 -16.06
C THR A 12 -2.73 4.11 -16.38
N SER A 13 -2.94 2.92 -15.83
CA SER A 13 -4.23 2.22 -15.93
C SER A 13 -5.29 2.76 -14.97
N GLY A 14 -4.87 3.57 -14.00
CA GLY A 14 -5.76 4.22 -13.04
C GLY A 14 -6.26 3.30 -11.92
N GLY A 15 -5.77 2.06 -11.81
CA GLY A 15 -6.30 1.09 -10.85
C GLY A 15 -5.49 0.94 -9.58
N GLY A 16 -4.17 1.13 -9.65
CA GLY A 16 -3.25 0.96 -8.52
C GLY A 16 -2.56 2.26 -8.11
N GLY A 17 -1.52 2.16 -7.29
CA GLY A 17 -0.64 3.26 -6.93
C GLY A 17 -1.36 4.49 -6.38
N ILE A 18 -0.86 5.65 -6.76
CA ILE A 18 -1.38 6.97 -6.35
C ILE A 18 -2.85 7.15 -6.78
N GLU A 19 -3.25 6.63 -7.93
CA GLU A 19 -4.62 6.74 -8.43
C GLU A 19 -5.63 6.01 -7.53
N ALA A 20 -5.25 4.84 -6.98
CA ALA A 20 -6.07 4.15 -5.99
C ALA A 20 -6.12 4.93 -4.66
N ASP A 21 -4.99 5.53 -4.27
CA ASP A 21 -4.91 6.33 -3.05
C ASP A 21 -5.81 7.56 -3.13
N ILE A 22 -5.73 8.35 -4.22
CA ILE A 22 -6.56 9.55 -4.45
C ILE A 22 -8.04 9.18 -4.33
N LYS A 23 -8.50 8.18 -5.09
CA LYS A 23 -9.90 7.73 -5.07
C LYS A 23 -10.35 7.31 -3.68
N THR A 24 -9.48 6.59 -2.95
CA THR A 24 -9.79 6.12 -1.60
C THR A 24 -9.87 7.27 -0.62
N PHE A 25 -8.88 8.19 -0.59
CA PHE A 25 -8.91 9.31 0.34
C PHE A 25 -10.10 10.24 0.11
N GLU A 26 -10.46 10.50 -1.17
CA GLU A 26 -11.67 11.27 -1.50
C GLU A 26 -12.95 10.61 -1.00
N ARG A 27 -13.05 9.28 -1.06
CA ARG A 27 -14.18 8.52 -0.50
C ARG A 27 -14.30 8.62 1.02
N TYR A 28 -13.20 8.91 1.69
CA TYR A 28 -13.15 9.17 3.13
C TYR A 28 -13.21 10.65 3.49
N ASP A 29 -13.55 11.55 2.54
CA ASP A 29 -13.61 13.02 2.73
C ASP A 29 -12.26 13.61 3.16
N GLU A 30 -11.13 13.03 2.71
CA GLU A 30 -9.80 13.54 3.00
C GLU A 30 -9.12 14.08 1.74
N PHE A 31 -8.36 15.17 1.89
CA PHE A 31 -7.66 15.80 0.78
C PHE A 31 -6.32 15.12 0.53
N ASN A 32 -6.14 14.56 -0.64
CA ASN A 32 -4.88 13.93 -1.02
C ASN A 32 -3.97 14.89 -1.77
N VAL A 33 -2.71 15.00 -1.34
CA VAL A 33 -1.59 15.59 -2.10
C VAL A 33 -0.64 14.46 -2.50
N VAL A 34 0.11 14.62 -3.59
CA VAL A 34 0.87 13.53 -4.16
C VAL A 34 2.31 13.91 -4.46
N ALA A 35 3.23 12.94 -4.30
CA ALA A 35 4.58 12.98 -4.82
C ALA A 35 4.83 11.70 -5.62
N ILE A 36 4.93 11.83 -6.94
CA ILE A 36 5.11 10.70 -7.85
C ILE A 36 6.59 10.31 -7.87
N GLU A 37 6.89 9.07 -7.51
CA GLU A 37 8.26 8.53 -7.56
C GLU A 37 8.56 7.88 -8.89
N ASN A 38 7.59 7.18 -9.50
CA ASN A 38 7.72 6.62 -10.83
C ASN A 38 6.40 6.67 -11.60
N ILE A 39 6.48 6.55 -12.92
CA ILE A 39 5.33 6.32 -13.80
C ILE A 39 5.35 4.85 -14.19
N VAL A 40 4.23 4.18 -14.00
CA VAL A 40 4.00 2.79 -14.39
C VAL A 40 3.15 2.76 -15.64
N THR A 41 3.65 2.12 -16.70
CA THR A 41 2.93 1.95 -17.97
C THR A 41 2.79 0.48 -18.34
N MET A 42 1.87 0.17 -19.23
CA MET A 42 1.63 -1.18 -19.73
C MET A 42 1.70 -1.23 -21.24
N ASN A 43 2.36 -2.26 -21.79
CA ASN A 43 2.34 -2.50 -23.21
C ASN A 43 0.92 -2.88 -23.67
N PRO A 44 0.32 -2.17 -24.64
CA PRO A 44 -1.08 -2.41 -25.02
C PRO A 44 -1.36 -3.80 -25.62
N ASN A 45 -0.32 -4.50 -26.11
CA ASN A 45 -0.49 -5.79 -26.79
C ASN A 45 -0.41 -6.99 -25.84
N ASN A 46 0.30 -6.87 -24.71
CA ASN A 46 0.52 -8.01 -23.81
C ASN A 46 0.45 -7.62 -22.31
N TRP A 47 0.15 -6.36 -22.03
CA TRP A 47 0.04 -5.79 -20.68
C TRP A 47 1.31 -5.92 -19.83
N GLN A 48 2.46 -6.11 -20.49
CA GLN A 48 3.74 -6.11 -19.80
C GLN A 48 4.01 -4.72 -19.21
N VAL A 49 4.36 -4.71 -17.94
CA VAL A 49 4.58 -3.49 -17.16
C VAL A 49 5.98 -2.94 -17.38
N ALA A 50 6.08 -1.62 -17.50
CA ALA A 50 7.33 -0.87 -17.49
C ALA A 50 7.27 0.23 -16.41
N GLN A 51 8.43 0.54 -15.81
CA GLN A 51 8.56 1.56 -14.78
C GLN A 51 9.54 2.63 -15.24
N TYR A 52 9.19 3.88 -14.98
CA TYR A 52 9.99 5.06 -15.31
C TYR A 52 10.14 5.92 -14.05
N PRO A 53 11.24 5.75 -13.29
CA PRO A 53 11.53 6.56 -12.12
C PRO A 53 11.60 8.04 -12.48
N MET A 54 11.05 8.88 -11.61
CA MET A 54 11.16 10.32 -11.77
C MET A 54 12.61 10.76 -11.60
N PRO A 55 13.08 11.73 -12.41
CA PRO A 55 14.35 12.38 -12.15
C PRO A 55 14.41 12.90 -10.70
N THR A 56 15.54 12.66 -10.05
CA THR A 56 15.73 12.92 -8.61
C THR A 56 15.43 14.35 -8.21
N GLU A 57 15.82 15.32 -9.06
CA GLU A 57 15.52 16.74 -8.85
C GLU A 57 14.03 17.06 -8.91
N ILE A 58 13.27 16.38 -9.78
CA ILE A 58 11.81 16.55 -9.89
C ILE A 58 11.13 15.92 -8.67
N PHE A 59 11.53 14.71 -8.27
CA PHE A 59 10.99 14.06 -7.09
C PHE A 59 11.26 14.88 -5.82
N SER A 60 12.48 15.41 -5.65
CA SER A 60 12.83 16.31 -4.55
C SER A 60 11.95 17.57 -4.53
N ALA A 61 11.71 18.19 -5.69
CA ALA A 61 10.85 19.37 -5.79
C ALA A 61 9.40 19.09 -5.39
N GLN A 62 8.87 17.91 -5.74
CA GLN A 62 7.55 17.47 -5.30
C GLN A 62 7.50 17.29 -3.77
N LEU A 63 8.52 16.67 -3.16
CA LEU A 63 8.61 16.51 -1.71
C LEU A 63 8.69 17.85 -1.00
N GLN A 64 9.49 18.81 -1.51
CA GLN A 64 9.57 20.16 -0.96
C GLN A 64 8.20 20.84 -0.96
N THR A 65 7.46 20.73 -2.06
CA THR A 65 6.12 21.32 -2.18
C THR A 65 5.14 20.66 -1.20
N THR A 66 5.07 19.34 -1.20
CA THR A 66 4.04 18.61 -0.44
C THR A 66 4.32 18.61 1.07
N LEU A 67 5.58 18.54 1.49
CA LEU A 67 5.97 18.57 2.91
C LEU A 67 5.96 19.99 3.51
N SER A 68 5.79 21.04 2.70
CA SER A 68 5.50 22.39 3.20
C SER A 68 4.07 22.52 3.75
N ILE A 69 3.22 21.55 3.51
CA ILE A 69 1.81 21.50 3.92
C ILE A 69 1.70 20.78 5.28
N ALA A 70 0.84 21.25 6.16
CA ALA A 70 0.56 20.54 7.41
C ALA A 70 -0.21 19.24 7.09
N LEU A 71 0.47 18.09 7.24
CA LEU A 71 -0.03 16.78 6.88
C LEU A 71 -0.50 16.01 8.13
N ALA A 72 -1.68 15.39 8.05
CA ALA A 72 -2.17 14.47 9.07
C ALA A 72 -1.56 13.07 8.93
N GLY A 73 -1.09 12.72 7.74
CA GLY A 73 -0.43 11.44 7.48
C GLY A 73 0.26 11.40 6.14
N ILE A 74 1.19 10.46 6.04
CA ILE A 74 1.91 10.11 4.80
C ILE A 74 1.72 8.63 4.54
N LYS A 75 1.36 8.28 3.31
CA LYS A 75 1.42 6.92 2.79
C LYS A 75 2.60 6.81 1.83
N VAL A 76 3.50 5.88 2.10
CA VAL A 76 4.58 5.50 1.20
C VAL A 76 4.24 4.15 0.56
N GLY A 77 4.09 4.15 -0.77
CA GLY A 77 3.91 2.94 -1.58
C GLY A 77 5.19 2.51 -2.27
N MET A 78 5.11 2.22 -3.57
CA MET A 78 6.26 1.77 -4.37
C MET A 78 7.31 2.86 -4.50
N ILE A 79 8.55 2.53 -4.14
CA ILE A 79 9.75 3.32 -4.43
C ILE A 79 10.70 2.41 -5.20
N SER A 80 11.09 2.80 -6.39
CA SER A 80 11.84 1.96 -7.33
C SER A 80 13.30 2.36 -7.49
N ASP A 81 13.66 3.62 -7.24
CA ASP A 81 15.01 4.16 -7.42
C ASP A 81 15.69 4.45 -6.08
N ILE A 82 16.94 3.99 -5.92
CA ILE A 82 17.70 4.16 -4.67
C ILE A 82 18.02 5.62 -4.33
N ASN A 83 18.21 6.48 -5.33
CA ASN A 83 18.49 7.91 -5.07
C ASN A 83 17.21 8.60 -4.59
N ASN A 84 16.07 8.30 -5.22
CA ASN A 84 14.76 8.78 -4.76
C ASN A 84 14.44 8.28 -3.36
N PHE A 85 14.77 7.01 -3.06
CA PHE A 85 14.63 6.46 -1.71
C PHE A 85 15.46 7.23 -0.68
N ASN A 86 16.74 7.49 -0.95
CA ASN A 86 17.59 8.22 -0.01
C ASN A 86 17.07 9.64 0.22
N ILE A 87 16.66 10.35 -0.83
CA ILE A 87 16.04 11.67 -0.71
C ILE A 87 14.75 11.62 0.13
N LEU A 88 13.89 10.63 -0.10
CA LEU A 88 12.69 10.45 0.72
C LEU A 88 13.06 10.29 2.20
N ILE A 89 14.05 9.46 2.53
CA ILE A 89 14.48 9.25 3.92
C ILE A 89 14.95 10.56 4.55
N ASP A 90 15.79 11.35 3.84
CA ASP A 90 16.30 12.63 4.35
C ASP A 90 15.15 13.62 4.65
N TYR A 91 14.13 13.66 3.79
CA TYR A 91 12.94 14.48 4.03
C TYR A 91 12.09 13.96 5.20
N LEU A 92 11.86 12.66 5.31
CA LEU A 92 11.10 12.09 6.42
C LEU A 92 11.77 12.30 7.80
N GLU A 93 13.09 12.48 7.84
CA GLU A 93 13.82 12.77 9.09
C GLU A 93 13.56 14.17 9.64
N THR A 94 13.26 15.11 8.77
CA THR A 94 13.11 16.53 9.15
C THR A 94 11.67 17.03 9.05
N ALA A 95 10.80 16.31 8.34
CA ALA A 95 9.42 16.73 8.14
C ALA A 95 8.57 16.54 9.40
N ASN A 96 7.62 17.45 9.59
CA ASN A 96 6.60 17.34 10.64
C ASN A 96 5.27 16.88 10.03
N PHE A 97 4.84 15.69 10.40
CA PHE A 97 3.60 15.08 9.95
C PHE A 97 2.99 14.18 11.04
N GLY A 98 1.75 13.74 10.86
CA GLY A 98 1.08 12.84 11.81
C GLY A 98 1.54 11.38 11.64
N TRP A 99 0.72 10.56 10.98
CA TRP A 99 0.98 9.13 10.81
C TRP A 99 1.86 8.82 9.58
N LEU A 100 2.71 7.79 9.69
CA LEU A 100 3.44 7.21 8.56
C LEU A 100 2.97 5.78 8.33
N LEU A 101 2.27 5.55 7.22
CA LEU A 101 1.93 4.23 6.73
C LEU A 101 2.85 3.85 5.57
N VAL A 102 3.45 2.66 5.64
CA VAL A 102 4.26 2.08 4.57
C VAL A 102 3.57 0.84 4.00
N ASP A 103 3.19 0.90 2.72
CA ASP A 103 2.73 -0.25 1.94
C ASP A 103 3.92 -0.76 1.11
N PRO A 104 4.60 -1.85 1.53
CA PRO A 104 5.87 -2.26 0.96
C PRO A 104 5.69 -2.98 -0.36
N VAL A 105 5.31 -2.27 -1.41
CA VAL A 105 5.04 -2.81 -2.75
C VAL A 105 6.35 -3.29 -3.38
N MET A 106 6.79 -4.50 -3.03
CA MET A 106 8.03 -5.14 -3.53
C MET A 106 7.74 -6.30 -4.48
N ALA A 107 6.64 -7.00 -4.26
CA ALA A 107 6.25 -8.18 -5.02
C ALA A 107 5.22 -7.81 -6.09
N THR A 108 5.53 -6.84 -6.92
CA THR A 108 4.80 -6.71 -8.18
C THR A 108 5.33 -7.78 -9.13
N LYS A 109 4.49 -8.26 -10.07
CA LYS A 109 4.89 -9.22 -11.14
C LYS A 109 5.94 -8.61 -12.10
N LEU A 110 6.71 -7.64 -11.63
CA LEU A 110 7.64 -6.81 -12.38
C LEU A 110 9.03 -7.37 -12.24
N THR A 111 9.69 -7.57 -13.36
CA THR A 111 11.13 -7.82 -13.45
C THR A 111 11.85 -6.60 -12.87
N ILE A 112 12.45 -6.78 -11.71
CA ILE A 112 13.25 -5.77 -11.04
C ILE A 112 14.61 -5.73 -11.76
N ASP A 113 14.99 -4.55 -12.24
CA ASP A 113 16.37 -4.30 -12.68
C ASP A 113 17.25 -4.30 -11.41
N HIS A 114 18.06 -5.35 -11.25
CA HIS A 114 18.82 -5.62 -10.03
C HIS A 114 19.84 -4.53 -9.66
N ASP A 115 20.24 -3.68 -10.61
CA ASP A 115 21.29 -2.68 -10.38
C ASP A 115 20.80 -1.38 -9.69
N LYS A 116 19.49 -1.18 -9.56
CA LYS A 116 18.89 0.03 -8.96
C LYS A 116 17.98 -0.24 -7.76
N THR A 117 17.93 -1.48 -7.32
CA THR A 117 17.02 -1.90 -6.25
C THR A 117 17.54 -1.49 -4.87
N ILE A 118 16.62 -1.04 -4.04
CA ILE A 118 16.86 -0.79 -2.63
C ILE A 118 17.06 -2.15 -1.95
N ASP A 119 18.22 -2.36 -1.32
CA ASP A 119 18.42 -3.59 -0.57
C ASP A 119 17.48 -3.65 0.65
N LEU A 120 17.02 -4.86 0.99
CA LEU A 120 16.05 -5.07 2.07
C LEU A 120 16.56 -4.61 3.44
N THR A 121 17.86 -4.68 3.68
CA THR A 121 18.44 -4.24 4.96
C THR A 121 18.32 -2.73 5.12
N THR A 122 18.66 -1.99 4.08
CA THR A 122 18.51 -0.52 4.02
C THR A 122 17.03 -0.12 4.13
N TYR A 123 16.14 -0.81 3.40
CA TYR A 123 14.71 -0.55 3.47
C TYR A 123 14.14 -0.73 4.89
N LYS A 124 14.49 -1.85 5.56
CA LYS A 124 14.08 -2.13 6.94
C LYS A 124 14.59 -1.08 7.90
N LYS A 125 15.89 -0.77 7.85
CA LYS A 125 16.53 0.16 8.79
C LYS A 125 16.08 1.61 8.61
N LYS A 126 15.91 2.07 7.38
CA LYS A 126 15.71 3.50 7.10
C LYS A 126 14.24 3.88 6.98
N LEU A 127 13.39 2.99 6.44
CA LEU A 127 11.97 3.30 6.21
C LEU A 127 11.05 2.58 7.19
N LEU A 128 11.12 1.25 7.27
CA LEU A 128 10.20 0.51 8.14
C LEU A 128 10.35 0.90 9.62
N SER A 129 11.58 1.12 10.10
CA SER A 129 11.82 1.54 11.48
C SER A 129 11.17 2.88 11.87
N LYS A 130 10.74 3.68 10.89
CA LYS A 130 10.04 4.95 11.10
C LYS A 130 8.51 4.82 11.01
N ALA A 131 8.02 3.69 10.47
CA ALA A 131 6.61 3.51 10.18
C ALA A 131 5.76 3.32 11.45
N ASP A 132 4.63 4.01 11.51
CA ASP A 132 3.62 3.74 12.52
C ASP A 132 2.84 2.47 12.18
N ILE A 133 2.68 2.17 10.90
CA ILE A 133 2.04 0.96 10.43
C ILE A 133 2.62 0.53 9.08
N VAL A 134 2.78 -0.78 8.91
CA VAL A 134 3.18 -1.40 7.64
C VAL A 134 2.14 -2.42 7.19
N THR A 135 1.91 -2.51 5.86
CA THR A 135 0.82 -3.33 5.31
C THR A 135 1.27 -4.34 4.25
N PRO A 136 2.27 -5.23 4.51
CA PRO A 136 2.73 -6.21 3.54
C PRO A 136 1.65 -7.26 3.23
N ASN A 137 1.61 -7.74 2.00
CA ASN A 137 0.95 -9.02 1.72
C ASN A 137 1.86 -10.19 2.16
N VAL A 138 1.33 -11.43 2.16
CA VAL A 138 2.10 -12.61 2.61
C VAL A 138 3.37 -12.86 1.82
N LEU A 139 3.46 -12.45 0.53
CA LEU A 139 4.69 -12.57 -0.25
C LEU A 139 5.73 -11.55 0.19
N GLU A 140 5.30 -10.30 0.38
CA GLU A 140 6.15 -9.22 0.87
C GLU A 140 6.62 -9.50 2.31
N ALA A 141 5.72 -10.00 3.16
CA ALA A 141 6.05 -10.40 4.52
C ALA A 141 7.08 -11.54 4.53
N ALA A 142 6.97 -12.51 3.62
CA ALA A 142 7.94 -13.60 3.47
C ALA A 142 9.31 -13.07 3.06
N LEU A 143 9.37 -12.14 2.09
CA LEU A 143 10.61 -11.46 1.68
C LEU A 143 11.22 -10.65 2.84
N LEU A 144 10.40 -9.88 3.54
CA LEU A 144 10.87 -9.06 4.67
C LEU A 144 11.41 -9.90 5.81
N THR A 145 10.92 -11.11 6.02
CA THR A 145 11.32 -11.97 7.16
C THR A 145 12.26 -13.10 6.78
N ASP A 146 12.68 -13.13 5.50
CA ASP A 146 13.57 -14.17 4.95
C ASP A 146 13.03 -15.59 5.20
N VAL A 147 11.73 -15.79 4.94
CA VAL A 147 11.09 -17.10 4.94
C VAL A 147 10.57 -17.46 3.55
N GLN A 148 10.50 -18.75 3.25
CA GLN A 148 10.14 -19.22 1.92
C GLN A 148 8.69 -18.88 1.55
N SER A 149 7.76 -19.03 2.50
CA SER A 149 6.34 -18.76 2.29
C SER A 149 5.62 -18.55 3.61
N ILE A 150 4.41 -17.95 3.54
CA ILE A 150 3.47 -17.78 4.65
C ILE A 150 2.12 -18.28 4.16
N ASN A 151 1.63 -19.38 4.73
CA ASN A 151 0.49 -20.14 4.21
C ASN A 151 -0.70 -20.21 5.19
N ASN A 152 -0.55 -19.71 6.39
CA ASN A 152 -1.57 -19.76 7.44
C ASN A 152 -1.38 -18.66 8.48
N VAL A 153 -2.38 -18.49 9.35
CA VAL A 153 -2.40 -17.44 10.39
C VAL A 153 -1.26 -17.60 11.40
N SER A 154 -0.83 -18.82 11.72
CA SER A 154 0.29 -19.03 12.64
C SER A 154 1.59 -18.49 12.07
N GLU A 155 1.86 -18.75 10.80
CA GLU A 155 3.04 -18.22 10.09
C GLU A 155 2.95 -16.69 9.91
N MET A 156 1.74 -16.15 9.70
CA MET A 156 1.54 -14.68 9.69
C MET A 156 1.91 -14.05 11.03
N LYS A 157 1.55 -14.68 12.16
CA LYS A 157 1.89 -14.18 13.51
C LYS A 157 3.39 -14.13 13.73
N GLU A 158 4.11 -15.18 13.32
CA GLU A 158 5.58 -15.21 13.45
C GLU A 158 6.26 -14.17 12.54
N ALA A 159 5.76 -14.00 11.32
CA ALA A 159 6.25 -12.95 10.42
C ALA A 159 5.95 -11.56 10.97
N ALA A 160 4.76 -11.32 11.52
CA ALA A 160 4.40 -10.03 12.10
C ALA A 160 5.31 -9.63 13.27
N LYS A 161 5.67 -10.55 14.15
CA LYS A 161 6.65 -10.31 15.23
C LYS A 161 8.00 -9.89 14.67
N LYS A 162 8.53 -10.64 13.68
CA LYS A 162 9.81 -10.32 13.05
C LYS A 162 9.80 -8.95 12.38
N ILE A 163 8.69 -8.56 11.73
CA ILE A 163 8.56 -7.25 11.11
C ILE A 163 8.47 -6.15 12.19
N TYR A 164 7.76 -6.40 13.27
CA TYR A 164 7.67 -5.50 14.41
C TYR A 164 9.06 -5.23 15.03
N ASP A 165 9.93 -6.25 15.11
CA ASP A 165 11.30 -6.14 15.63
C ASP A 165 12.20 -5.22 14.76
N TYR A 166 11.78 -4.84 13.55
CA TYR A 166 12.47 -3.81 12.76
C TYR A 166 12.16 -2.38 13.22
N GLY A 167 11.31 -2.20 14.25
CA GLY A 167 10.96 -0.91 14.83
C GLY A 167 9.60 -0.35 14.37
N VAL A 168 8.85 -1.09 13.57
CA VAL A 168 7.48 -0.73 13.17
C VAL A 168 6.56 -0.79 14.38
N LYS A 169 5.65 0.17 14.54
CA LYS A 169 4.73 0.18 15.71
C LYS A 169 3.51 -0.73 15.53
N ASN A 170 3.06 -0.98 14.30
CA ASN A 170 1.94 -1.85 13.98
C ASN A 170 2.17 -2.56 12.66
N VAL A 171 1.81 -3.84 12.58
CA VAL A 171 2.00 -4.67 11.40
C VAL A 171 0.66 -5.25 10.95
N VAL A 172 0.27 -5.02 9.71
CA VAL A 172 -0.92 -5.64 9.10
C VAL A 172 -0.48 -6.51 7.93
N ILE A 173 -0.58 -7.83 8.06
CA ILE A 173 -0.26 -8.76 6.97
C ILE A 173 -1.55 -9.16 6.27
N LYS A 174 -1.55 -9.13 4.92
CA LYS A 174 -2.70 -9.44 4.05
C LYS A 174 -2.50 -10.78 3.37
N SER A 175 -3.44 -11.73 3.48
CA SER A 175 -3.38 -12.97 2.69
C SER A 175 -3.94 -12.80 1.28
N GLY A 176 -4.90 -11.91 1.10
CA GLY A 176 -5.71 -11.86 -0.12
C GLY A 176 -6.42 -13.21 -0.34
N ASN A 177 -6.29 -13.77 -1.54
CA ASN A 177 -6.84 -15.08 -1.92
C ASN A 177 -5.82 -16.22 -1.88
N ARG A 178 -4.73 -16.08 -1.09
CA ARG A 178 -3.62 -17.04 -1.15
C ARG A 178 -3.73 -18.21 -0.18
N PHE A 179 -4.64 -18.14 0.80
CA PHE A 179 -4.88 -19.26 1.69
C PHE A 179 -5.88 -20.23 1.10
N ALA A 180 -5.70 -21.52 1.41
CA ALA A 180 -6.54 -22.59 0.86
C ALA A 180 -7.89 -22.74 1.58
N ASP A 181 -8.11 -21.98 2.65
CA ASP A 181 -9.32 -22.05 3.48
C ASP A 181 -10.53 -21.28 2.89
N GLY A 182 -10.34 -20.64 1.76
CA GLY A 182 -11.41 -19.85 1.11
C GLY A 182 -11.67 -18.49 1.73
N LEU A 183 -10.81 -18.04 2.65
CA LEU A 183 -10.94 -16.78 3.35
C LEU A 183 -9.84 -15.79 2.97
N ALA A 184 -10.23 -14.54 2.75
CA ALA A 184 -9.33 -13.41 2.70
C ALA A 184 -9.04 -12.99 4.14
N THR A 185 -7.84 -13.32 4.63
CA THR A 185 -7.45 -13.13 6.03
C THR A 185 -6.42 -12.00 6.14
N ASP A 186 -6.68 -11.04 7.03
CA ASP A 186 -5.70 -10.02 7.40
C ASP A 186 -5.41 -10.14 8.90
N LEU A 187 -4.16 -9.94 9.28
CA LEU A 187 -3.67 -10.04 10.65
C LEU A 187 -3.07 -8.70 11.07
N LEU A 188 -3.60 -8.11 12.12
CA LEU A 188 -2.98 -6.97 12.82
C LEU A 188 -2.16 -7.47 14.01
N TYR A 189 -0.97 -6.92 14.20
CA TYR A 189 -0.14 -7.05 15.39
C TYR A 189 0.30 -5.66 15.87
N ASP A 190 -0.02 -5.32 17.12
CA ASP A 190 0.28 -4.03 17.77
C ASP A 190 1.50 -4.07 18.71
N GLY A 191 2.27 -5.15 18.65
CA GLY A 191 3.38 -5.42 19.56
C GLY A 191 3.00 -6.23 20.80
N THR A 192 1.71 -6.38 21.09
CA THR A 192 1.20 -7.12 22.23
C THR A 192 0.13 -8.13 21.82
N ASN A 193 -0.85 -7.68 21.05
CA ASN A 193 -2.03 -8.46 20.68
C ASN A 193 -2.06 -8.75 19.19
N PHE A 194 -2.68 -9.88 18.85
CA PHE A 194 -3.03 -10.23 17.47
C PHE A 194 -4.53 -10.13 17.28
N GLU A 195 -4.95 -9.47 16.21
CA GLU A 195 -6.33 -9.49 15.76
C GLU A 195 -6.40 -10.03 14.34
N VAL A 196 -7.41 -10.87 14.06
CA VAL A 196 -7.61 -11.49 12.76
C VAL A 196 -8.92 -11.00 12.18
N PHE A 197 -8.89 -10.53 10.94
CA PHE A 197 -10.04 -10.07 10.18
C PHE A 197 -10.23 -10.95 8.97
N GLN A 198 -11.44 -11.46 8.74
CA GLN A 198 -11.72 -12.41 7.67
C GLN A 198 -12.99 -12.04 6.91
N ASN A 199 -12.93 -12.17 5.59
CA ASN A 199 -14.08 -12.14 4.69
C ASN A 199 -13.98 -13.34 3.75
N GLU A 200 -15.11 -13.76 3.17
CA GLU A 200 -15.11 -14.72 2.07
C GLU A 200 -14.33 -14.16 0.87
N ILE A 201 -13.67 -15.05 0.11
CA ILE A 201 -13.00 -14.67 -1.12
C ILE A 201 -14.03 -14.41 -2.21
N ILE A 202 -14.01 -13.21 -2.76
CA ILE A 202 -14.73 -12.90 -4.00
C ILE A 202 -13.97 -13.51 -5.17
N LYS A 203 -14.63 -14.40 -5.90
CA LYS A 203 -14.04 -15.07 -7.07
C LYS A 203 -14.00 -14.11 -8.25
N THR A 204 -12.95 -13.32 -8.35
CA THR A 204 -12.71 -12.39 -9.45
C THR A 204 -11.21 -12.25 -9.73
N ASP A 205 -10.86 -12.01 -10.99
CA ASP A 205 -9.52 -11.62 -11.41
C ASP A 205 -9.36 -10.08 -11.44
N TYR A 206 -10.43 -9.33 -11.17
CA TYR A 206 -10.48 -7.86 -11.20
C TYR A 206 -10.13 -7.26 -9.84
N ASN A 207 -8.93 -7.53 -9.35
CA ASN A 207 -8.47 -7.13 -8.01
C ASN A 207 -7.26 -6.19 -8.01
N HIS A 208 -6.91 -5.63 -9.18
CA HIS A 208 -5.81 -4.67 -9.26
C HIS A 208 -6.17 -3.40 -8.46
N GLY A 209 -5.23 -2.93 -7.65
CA GLY A 209 -5.41 -1.79 -6.76
C GLY A 209 -5.99 -2.12 -5.37
N ALA A 210 -6.45 -3.36 -5.11
CA ALA A 210 -7.01 -3.73 -3.80
C ALA A 210 -6.04 -3.47 -2.63
N GLY A 211 -4.74 -3.77 -2.80
CA GLY A 211 -3.73 -3.53 -1.76
C GLY A 211 -3.54 -2.05 -1.45
N CYS A 212 -3.41 -1.21 -2.48
CA CYS A 212 -3.30 0.25 -2.33
C CYS A 212 -4.57 0.85 -1.72
N THR A 213 -5.76 0.39 -2.16
CA THR A 213 -7.05 0.80 -1.59
C THR A 213 -7.12 0.47 -0.09
N PHE A 214 -6.75 -0.74 0.30
CA PHE A 214 -6.76 -1.17 1.70
C PHE A 214 -5.83 -0.32 2.58
N SER A 215 -4.58 -0.14 2.16
CA SER A 215 -3.60 0.66 2.91
C SER A 215 -4.01 2.15 3.00
N ALA A 216 -4.55 2.72 1.93
CA ALA A 216 -5.08 4.08 1.94
C ALA A 216 -6.29 4.23 2.87
N ALA A 217 -7.23 3.27 2.85
CA ALA A 217 -8.39 3.27 3.73
C ALA A 217 -8.00 3.16 5.22
N ILE A 218 -6.98 2.35 5.56
CA ILE A 218 -6.43 2.30 6.92
C ILE A 218 -5.97 3.70 7.35
N LEU A 219 -5.11 4.35 6.56
CA LEU A 219 -4.58 5.66 6.91
C LEU A 219 -5.68 6.73 6.99
N ALA A 220 -6.66 6.71 6.09
CA ALA A 220 -7.80 7.61 6.11
C ALA A 220 -8.57 7.53 7.44
N ASN A 221 -8.75 6.32 7.96
CA ASN A 221 -9.41 6.11 9.26
C ASN A 221 -8.52 6.52 10.44
N MET A 222 -7.22 6.23 10.39
CA MET A 222 -6.26 6.61 11.44
C MET A 222 -6.17 8.13 11.62
N VAL A 223 -6.14 8.90 10.54
CA VAL A 223 -6.06 10.37 10.61
C VAL A 223 -7.34 11.00 11.18
N LYS A 224 -8.46 10.28 11.20
CA LYS A 224 -9.71 10.66 11.89
C LYS A 224 -9.68 10.32 13.39
N ASN A 225 -8.55 9.86 13.92
CA ASN A 225 -8.34 9.42 15.30
C ASN A 225 -9.11 8.14 15.68
N ASN A 226 -9.45 7.28 14.72
CA ASN A 226 -9.98 5.97 15.00
C ASN A 226 -8.88 5.07 15.57
N ALA A 227 -9.25 4.13 16.43
CA ALA A 227 -8.33 3.10 16.89
C ALA A 227 -7.81 2.28 15.71
N ILE A 228 -6.56 1.80 15.77
CA ILE A 228 -5.93 1.08 14.65
C ILE A 228 -6.72 -0.17 14.27
N SER A 229 -7.18 -0.95 15.24
CA SER A 229 -8.03 -2.12 15.00
C SER A 229 -9.33 -1.75 14.24
N ALA A 230 -10.01 -0.70 14.66
CA ALA A 230 -11.20 -0.21 13.97
C ALA A 230 -10.87 0.30 12.55
N SER A 231 -9.72 0.95 12.37
CA SER A 231 -9.25 1.42 11.05
C SER A 231 -8.98 0.27 10.09
N VAL A 232 -8.36 -0.81 10.57
CA VAL A 232 -8.11 -2.02 9.78
C VAL A 232 -9.42 -2.73 9.41
N LYS A 233 -10.34 -2.85 10.38
CA LYS A 233 -11.65 -3.48 10.16
C LYS A 233 -12.46 -2.74 9.10
N GLU A 234 -12.54 -1.42 9.22
CA GLU A 234 -13.27 -0.57 8.26
C GLU A 234 -12.62 -0.62 6.87
N ALA A 235 -11.29 -0.54 6.80
CA ALA A 235 -10.57 -0.64 5.55
C ALA A 235 -10.77 -2.00 4.86
N LYS A 236 -10.88 -3.08 5.64
CA LYS A 236 -11.18 -4.41 5.12
C LYS A 236 -12.56 -4.47 4.47
N GLU A 237 -13.56 -3.94 5.15
CA GLU A 237 -14.93 -3.89 4.60
C GLU A 237 -15.00 -3.01 3.35
N PHE A 238 -14.40 -1.83 3.38
CA PHE A 238 -14.33 -0.93 2.22
C PHE A 238 -13.66 -1.62 1.02
N THR A 239 -12.53 -2.30 1.25
CA THR A 239 -11.81 -3.02 0.18
C THR A 239 -12.61 -4.20 -0.35
N PHE A 240 -13.31 -4.93 0.52
CA PHE A 240 -14.20 -6.02 0.11
C PHE A 240 -15.29 -5.50 -0.84
N GLN A 241 -15.93 -4.40 -0.51
CA GLN A 241 -16.92 -3.75 -1.38
C GLN A 241 -16.31 -3.27 -2.69
N ALA A 242 -15.10 -2.68 -2.65
CA ALA A 242 -14.41 -2.25 -3.85
C ALA A 242 -14.03 -3.41 -4.79
N VAL A 243 -13.73 -4.60 -4.25
CA VAL A 243 -13.51 -5.83 -5.04
C VAL A 243 -14.83 -6.40 -5.56
N ALA A 244 -15.90 -6.37 -4.75
CA ALA A 244 -17.23 -6.83 -5.19
C ALA A 244 -17.77 -6.02 -6.38
N ASN A 245 -17.41 -4.73 -6.43
CA ASN A 245 -17.83 -3.78 -7.46
C ASN A 245 -16.78 -3.58 -8.56
N ALA A 246 -15.79 -4.48 -8.63
CA ALA A 246 -14.69 -4.37 -9.57
C ALA A 246 -15.16 -4.28 -11.02
N ILE A 247 -14.43 -3.51 -11.83
CA ILE A 247 -14.72 -3.28 -13.23
C ILE A 247 -13.65 -3.92 -14.12
N GLN A 248 -14.04 -4.46 -15.24
CA GLN A 248 -13.10 -4.87 -16.29
C GLN A 248 -12.60 -3.63 -17.03
N LEU A 249 -11.27 -3.46 -17.11
CA LEU A 249 -10.68 -2.40 -17.92
C LEU A 249 -10.46 -2.87 -19.35
N ASN A 250 -9.88 -4.06 -19.51
CA ASN A 250 -9.64 -4.68 -20.81
C ASN A 250 -9.52 -6.22 -20.66
N GLN A 251 -9.04 -6.90 -21.70
CA GLN A 251 -8.88 -8.36 -21.70
C GLN A 251 -7.80 -8.88 -20.74
N PHE A 252 -6.92 -8.03 -20.20
CA PHE A 252 -5.79 -8.41 -19.39
C PHE A 252 -6.00 -8.12 -17.88
N VAL A 253 -6.80 -7.11 -17.56
CA VAL A 253 -6.91 -6.61 -16.17
C VAL A 253 -8.30 -6.02 -15.90
N GLY A 254 -8.72 -6.17 -14.66
CA GLY A 254 -9.81 -5.41 -14.05
C GLY A 254 -9.35 -4.79 -12.73
N HIS A 255 -9.99 -3.71 -12.36
CA HIS A 255 -9.66 -2.89 -11.20
C HIS A 255 -10.76 -2.93 -10.16
N VAL A 256 -10.37 -2.81 -8.90
CA VAL A 256 -11.34 -2.53 -7.83
C VAL A 256 -12.00 -1.17 -8.06
N TRP A 257 -13.24 -1.03 -7.61
CA TRP A 257 -14.00 0.21 -7.75
C TRP A 257 -14.27 0.85 -6.39
N GLN A 258 -13.66 1.99 -6.13
CA GLN A 258 -13.77 2.70 -4.85
C GLN A 258 -15.01 3.60 -4.76
N GLY A 259 -15.74 3.79 -5.88
CA GLY A 259 -16.95 4.62 -5.92
C GLY A 259 -18.19 3.89 -5.41
N ASP A 260 -19.30 4.64 -5.29
CA ASP A 260 -20.60 4.06 -5.00
C ASP A 260 -21.14 3.28 -6.21
N ASN A 261 -21.99 2.29 -5.94
CA ASN A 261 -22.73 1.58 -6.97
C ASN A 261 -23.89 2.47 -7.49
N HIS A 262 -23.58 3.32 -8.45
CA HIS A 262 -24.61 4.08 -9.17
C HIS A 262 -24.93 3.53 -10.57
N TYR A 263 -24.35 2.38 -10.91
CA TYR A 263 -24.73 1.71 -12.15
C TYR A 263 -25.92 0.80 -11.85
N GLU A 264 -27.14 1.36 -11.90
CA GLU A 264 -28.29 0.57 -12.28
C GLU A 264 -27.95 -0.02 -13.67
N THR A 265 -27.80 -1.33 -13.75
CA THR A 265 -27.68 -2.05 -15.01
C THR A 265 -28.95 -1.77 -15.81
N THR A 266 -28.87 -0.87 -16.79
CA THR A 266 -29.88 -0.74 -17.85
C THR A 266 -29.77 -1.90 -18.83
#